data_753345d31114583a8e419108bcfe677a
#
_entry.id   753345d31114583a8e419108bcfe677a
#
_cell.length_a   1.000
_cell.length_b   1.000
_cell.length_c   1.000
_cell.angle_alpha   90.00
_cell.angle_beta   90.00
_cell.angle_gamma   90.00
#
_symmetry.space_group_name_H-M   'P 1'
#
loop_
_entity.id
_entity.type
_entity.pdbx_description
1 polymer ?
#
loop_
_entity_poly.entity_id
_entity_poly.type
_entity_poly.pdbx_seq_one_letter_code
_entity_poly.pdbx_strand_id
1 'polypeptide(L)'
;MARNSRRKQNTIGNLLTALIVIIAIFLGANKVNSNRQLTNSNQNQTQTQQKTGLGGLSQAEYQQLAKLDFKSGQAAYIQVNRGKSTLNPQAWQENKVIYANLDKLNRTSASNTAFLERRNVANDSLRVRQYVEPTGWHGNHPGREIYNRGHLIAYSVSAGIDQSGKYNPQNKSGDQNNPKNLFTQTAYANQRVQTIFETKVRQALRRDCKVVYQATPIFRGNELMARGINLQAVATDGSLNFNVYIFNVQPGYQFSYATGQAQTSPGWQVK
;
A
#
# COMPACT_ATOMS: atom_id res chain seq x y z
N MET A 1 -66.05 -21.97 6.19
CA MET A 1 -65.10 -23.08 6.41
C MET A 1 -63.71 -22.57 6.12
N ALA A 2 -62.93 -22.33 7.14
CA ALA A 2 -61.57 -21.78 7.08
C ALA A 2 -60.56 -22.89 6.91
N ARG A 3 -59.57 -22.72 6.05
CA ARG A 3 -58.41 -23.60 5.98
C ARG A 3 -57.14 -22.77 6.10
N ASN A 4 -56.55 -22.78 7.29
CA ASN A 4 -55.24 -22.26 7.61
C ASN A 4 -54.15 -23.06 6.87
N SER A 5 -53.25 -22.40 6.18
CA SER A 5 -51.99 -22.93 5.70
C SER A 5 -50.82 -22.15 6.35
N ARG A 6 -50.20 -22.80 7.32
CA ARG A 6 -48.97 -22.31 7.97
C ARG A 6 -47.78 -22.41 6.99
N ARG A 7 -47.21 -21.29 6.64
CA ARG A 7 -45.92 -21.22 5.93
C ARG A 7 -44.78 -21.32 6.96
N LYS A 8 -44.00 -22.40 6.86
CA LYS A 8 -42.73 -22.55 7.59
C LYS A 8 -41.70 -21.57 7.01
N GLN A 9 -41.17 -20.72 7.86
CA GLN A 9 -39.98 -19.94 7.56
C GLN A 9 -38.75 -20.85 7.76
N ASN A 10 -38.04 -21.11 6.66
CA ASN A 10 -36.69 -21.70 6.73
C ASN A 10 -35.68 -20.57 6.82
N THR A 11 -35.11 -20.41 7.99
CA THR A 11 -33.97 -19.56 8.24
C THR A 11 -32.71 -20.29 7.75
N ILE A 12 -32.21 -19.92 6.58
CA ILE A 12 -30.88 -20.37 6.11
C ILE A 12 -29.89 -19.35 6.63
N GLY A 13 -29.12 -19.76 7.64
CA GLY A 13 -28.00 -18.97 8.14
C GLY A 13 -26.85 -18.95 7.11
N ASN A 14 -26.52 -17.78 6.64
CA ASN A 14 -25.32 -17.58 5.85
C ASN A 14 -24.08 -17.65 6.75
N LEU A 15 -23.38 -18.78 6.72
CA LEU A 15 -22.02 -18.89 7.25
C LEU A 15 -21.06 -18.18 6.28
N LEU A 16 -20.65 -16.97 6.62
CA LEU A 16 -19.48 -16.34 6.03
C LEU A 16 -18.23 -17.03 6.59
N THR A 17 -17.67 -17.96 5.84
CA THR A 17 -16.35 -18.53 6.14
C THR A 17 -15.27 -17.52 5.70
N ALA A 18 -14.85 -16.64 6.62
CA ALA A 18 -13.65 -15.86 6.46
C ALA A 18 -12.44 -16.78 6.61
N LEU A 19 -11.72 -17.04 5.53
CA LEU A 19 -10.47 -17.78 5.56
C LEU A 19 -9.39 -16.92 6.24
N ILE A 20 -9.19 -17.12 7.54
CA ILE A 20 -8.12 -16.50 8.32
C ILE A 20 -6.86 -17.33 8.09
N VAL A 21 -5.91 -16.81 7.32
CA VAL A 21 -4.56 -17.37 7.25
C VAL A 21 -3.81 -16.96 8.51
N ILE A 22 -3.73 -17.89 9.48
CA ILE A 22 -2.93 -17.73 10.70
C ILE A 22 -1.49 -18.09 10.35
N ILE A 23 -0.61 -17.09 10.30
CA ILE A 23 0.84 -17.32 10.28
C ILE A 23 1.32 -17.28 11.73
N ALA A 24 1.50 -18.47 12.33
CA ALA A 24 2.16 -18.60 13.61
C ALA A 24 3.68 -18.49 13.45
N ILE A 25 4.30 -17.54 14.11
CA ILE A 25 5.76 -17.40 14.18
C ILE A 25 6.24 -18.20 15.39
N PHE A 26 6.96 -19.29 15.15
CA PHE A 26 7.72 -19.99 16.19
C PHE A 26 9.02 -19.24 16.45
N LEU A 27 9.18 -18.73 17.68
CA LEU A 27 10.44 -18.24 18.21
C LEU A 27 11.25 -19.44 18.74
N GLY A 28 12.27 -19.84 18.02
CA GLY A 28 13.30 -20.74 18.51
C GLY A 28 14.56 -19.95 18.87
N ALA A 29 14.83 -19.82 20.16
CA ALA A 29 16.09 -19.27 20.66
C ALA A 29 17.17 -20.34 20.60
N ASN A 30 18.31 -20.08 19.94
CA ASN A 30 19.54 -20.77 20.18
C ASN A 30 20.70 -19.78 20.25
N LYS A 31 21.27 -19.69 21.46
CA LYS A 31 22.59 -19.09 21.74
C LYS A 31 23.68 -20.02 21.21
N VAL A 32 24.60 -19.52 20.42
CA VAL A 32 25.99 -20.03 20.38
C VAL A 32 26.94 -18.84 20.17
N ASN A 33 27.82 -18.68 21.13
CA ASN A 33 29.01 -17.84 21.10
C ASN A 33 30.09 -18.47 20.18
N SER A 34 30.73 -17.63 19.35
CA SER A 34 32.20 -17.79 19.13
C SER A 34 32.76 -16.66 18.27
N ASN A 35 33.71 -15.94 18.83
CA ASN A 35 34.63 -15.02 18.18
C ASN A 35 35.42 -15.68 17.05
N ARG A 36 35.50 -15.01 15.87
CA ARG A 36 36.73 -14.96 15.04
C ARG A 36 36.63 -13.80 14.07
N GLN A 37 37.55 -12.86 14.20
CA GLN A 37 37.88 -11.83 13.20
C GLN A 37 38.45 -12.51 11.95
N LEU A 38 37.97 -12.09 10.78
CA LEU A 38 38.76 -12.01 9.55
C LEU A 38 38.14 -10.94 8.64
N THR A 39 38.93 -9.94 8.36
CA THR A 39 38.73 -8.87 7.39
C THR A 39 38.59 -9.44 5.99
N ASN A 40 37.52 -9.06 5.28
CA ASN A 40 37.57 -8.86 3.83
C ASN A 40 36.44 -7.92 3.37
N SER A 41 36.87 -6.85 2.72
CA SER A 41 36.11 -5.82 2.11
C SER A 41 35.30 -6.34 0.90
N ASN A 42 33.99 -6.39 1.02
CA ASN A 42 33.07 -6.36 -0.10
C ASN A 42 31.91 -5.43 0.24
N GLN A 43 31.92 -4.24 -0.36
CA GLN A 43 30.86 -3.25 -0.23
C GLN A 43 29.59 -3.76 -0.93
N ASN A 44 28.82 -4.62 -0.26
CA ASN A 44 27.41 -4.76 -0.52
C ASN A 44 26.71 -3.71 0.33
N GLN A 45 26.30 -2.60 -0.29
CA GLN A 45 25.37 -1.65 0.32
C GLN A 45 24.00 -2.30 0.45
N THR A 46 23.86 -3.18 1.43
CA THR A 46 22.59 -3.52 2.03
C THR A 46 22.16 -2.25 2.76
N GLN A 47 21.16 -1.53 2.25
CA GLN A 47 20.51 -0.48 3.02
C GLN A 47 19.91 -1.13 4.27
N THR A 48 20.70 -1.14 5.32
CA THR A 48 20.25 -1.46 6.67
C THR A 48 19.21 -0.39 7.02
N GLN A 49 17.93 -0.73 6.97
CA GLN A 49 16.92 0.10 7.62
C GLN A 49 17.35 0.19 9.08
N GLN A 50 17.96 1.32 9.46
CA GLN A 50 18.12 1.67 10.86
C GLN A 50 16.77 1.41 11.53
N LYS A 51 16.80 0.70 12.68
CA LYS A 51 15.72 0.69 13.66
C LYS A 51 15.51 2.13 14.16
N THR A 52 14.97 2.96 13.30
CA THR A 52 14.32 4.21 13.73
C THR A 52 13.13 3.73 14.53
N GLY A 53 12.80 4.37 15.65
CA GLY A 53 11.62 4.05 16.46
C GLY A 53 10.29 4.25 15.71
N LEU A 54 10.33 4.18 14.37
CA LEU A 54 9.23 4.41 13.43
C LEU A 54 8.30 3.20 13.28
N GLY A 55 8.84 1.97 13.37
CA GLY A 55 8.06 0.77 13.01
C GLY A 55 7.85 0.66 11.50
N GLY A 56 6.75 0.02 11.10
CA GLY A 56 6.38 -0.17 9.70
C GLY A 56 6.70 -1.57 9.14
N LEU A 57 6.59 -1.72 7.83
CA LEU A 57 6.80 -3.00 7.15
C LEU A 57 8.26 -3.46 7.29
N SER A 58 8.47 -4.62 7.89
CA SER A 58 9.79 -5.24 7.99
C SER A 58 10.20 -5.90 6.68
N GLN A 59 11.51 -6.11 6.48
CA GLN A 59 12.02 -6.82 5.30
C GLN A 59 11.49 -8.26 5.21
N ALA A 60 11.30 -8.94 6.34
CA ALA A 60 10.73 -10.28 6.37
C ALA A 60 9.27 -10.30 5.89
N GLU A 61 8.46 -9.35 6.37
CA GLU A 61 7.07 -9.18 5.91
C GLU A 61 7.02 -8.80 4.43
N TYR A 62 7.89 -7.89 3.97
CA TYR A 62 8.02 -7.55 2.54
C TYR A 62 8.22 -8.81 1.69
N GLN A 63 9.17 -9.67 2.06
CA GLN A 63 9.46 -10.91 1.34
C GLN A 63 8.29 -11.92 1.38
N GLN A 64 7.54 -11.95 2.47
CA GLN A 64 6.31 -12.77 2.55
C GLN A 64 5.24 -12.25 1.60
N LEU A 65 4.99 -10.94 1.59
CA LEU A 65 4.02 -10.32 0.67
C LEU A 65 4.43 -10.48 -0.80
N ALA A 66 5.73 -10.40 -1.10
CA ALA A 66 6.26 -10.59 -2.46
C ALA A 66 6.03 -12.01 -3.00
N LYS A 67 5.83 -13.02 -2.14
CA LYS A 67 5.54 -14.42 -2.54
C LYS A 67 4.06 -14.64 -2.87
N LEU A 68 3.18 -13.70 -2.53
CA LEU A 68 1.75 -13.87 -2.74
C LEU A 68 1.39 -13.71 -4.22
N ASP A 69 0.60 -14.67 -4.72
CA ASP A 69 -0.04 -14.57 -6.03
C ASP A 69 -1.54 -14.37 -5.86
N PHE A 70 -2.10 -13.47 -6.65
CA PHE A 70 -3.55 -13.30 -6.72
C PHE A 70 -4.18 -14.46 -7.48
N LYS A 71 -5.28 -15.00 -6.96
CA LYS A 71 -6.10 -16.01 -7.62
C LYS A 71 -7.43 -15.40 -8.03
N SER A 72 -7.87 -15.66 -9.26
CA SER A 72 -9.17 -15.18 -9.76
C SER A 72 -10.30 -15.53 -8.77
N GLY A 73 -11.16 -14.56 -8.49
CA GLY A 73 -12.30 -14.69 -7.58
C GLY A 73 -12.00 -14.40 -6.11
N GLN A 74 -10.75 -14.15 -5.72
CA GLN A 74 -10.46 -13.73 -4.34
C GLN A 74 -10.64 -12.22 -4.15
N ALA A 75 -10.59 -11.77 -2.88
CA ALA A 75 -10.66 -10.36 -2.53
C ALA A 75 -9.43 -9.59 -3.01
N ALA A 76 -9.63 -8.34 -3.43
CA ALA A 76 -8.57 -7.46 -3.94
C ALA A 76 -7.52 -7.07 -2.88
N TYR A 77 -7.80 -7.26 -1.61
CA TYR A 77 -6.88 -6.99 -0.52
C TYR A 77 -6.98 -8.02 0.61
N ILE A 78 -5.93 -8.10 1.41
CA ILE A 78 -5.89 -8.88 2.64
C ILE A 78 -5.45 -8.01 3.82
N GLN A 79 -5.85 -8.39 5.03
CA GLN A 79 -5.31 -7.80 6.25
C GLN A 79 -3.92 -8.37 6.53
N VAL A 80 -2.97 -7.49 6.86
CA VAL A 80 -1.64 -7.84 7.35
C VAL A 80 -1.59 -7.59 8.84
N ASN A 81 -0.87 -8.42 9.59
CA ASN A 81 -0.77 -8.30 11.06
C ASN A 81 -2.17 -8.13 11.73
N ARG A 82 -3.14 -8.95 11.33
CA ARG A 82 -4.54 -8.88 11.83
C ARG A 82 -5.18 -7.50 11.64
N GLY A 83 -4.78 -6.78 10.59
CA GLY A 83 -5.27 -5.45 10.28
C GLY A 83 -4.71 -4.34 11.16
N LYS A 84 -3.67 -4.62 11.98
CA LYS A 84 -3.06 -3.61 12.88
C LYS A 84 -1.73 -3.13 12.33
N SER A 85 -1.56 -1.83 12.28
CA SER A 85 -0.31 -1.18 11.92
C SER A 85 0.80 -1.52 12.92
N THR A 86 2.02 -1.63 12.40
CA THR A 86 3.26 -1.75 13.19
C THR A 86 3.99 -0.42 13.31
N LEU A 87 3.41 0.66 12.77
CA LEU A 87 3.94 2.01 12.91
C LEU A 87 3.83 2.52 14.34
N ASN A 88 4.83 3.29 14.75
CA ASN A 88 4.84 3.95 16.05
C ASN A 88 4.12 5.31 15.95
N PRO A 89 2.95 5.52 16.61
CA PRO A 89 2.25 6.79 16.57
C PRO A 89 3.05 7.94 17.22
N GLN A 90 3.94 7.66 18.19
CA GLN A 90 4.81 8.65 18.83
C GLN A 90 5.95 9.13 17.91
N ALA A 91 6.16 8.48 16.76
CA ALA A 91 7.12 8.96 15.75
C ALA A 91 6.62 10.25 15.04
N TRP A 92 5.36 10.62 15.18
CA TRP A 92 4.84 11.85 14.62
C TRP A 92 5.37 13.06 15.42
N GLN A 93 6.25 13.85 14.85
CA GLN A 93 6.84 15.04 15.47
C GLN A 93 6.60 16.29 14.65
N GLU A 94 6.75 16.18 13.34
CA GLU A 94 6.53 17.29 12.41
C GLU A 94 5.83 16.81 11.14
N ASN A 95 5.13 17.71 10.46
CA ASN A 95 4.43 17.43 9.22
C ASN A 95 5.41 17.35 8.05
N LYS A 96 5.64 16.15 7.54
CA LYS A 96 6.53 15.85 6.42
C LYS A 96 6.24 14.49 5.80
N VAL A 97 6.85 14.23 4.65
CA VAL A 97 6.95 12.91 4.04
C VAL A 97 8.42 12.52 3.91
N ILE A 98 8.76 11.30 4.29
CA ILE A 98 10.05 10.69 4.00
C ILE A 98 9.87 9.87 2.71
N TYR A 99 10.38 10.39 1.61
CA TYR A 99 10.43 9.68 0.33
C TYR A 99 11.68 8.83 0.25
N ALA A 100 11.51 7.53 0.05
CA ALA A 100 12.63 6.64 -0.23
C ALA A 100 13.20 6.92 -1.63
N ASN A 101 14.49 6.68 -1.81
CA ASN A 101 15.11 6.73 -3.12
C ASN A 101 14.62 5.56 -3.98
N LEU A 102 14.60 5.77 -5.30
CA LEU A 102 14.39 4.69 -6.26
C LEU A 102 15.50 3.66 -6.15
N ASP A 103 15.17 2.40 -6.37
CA ASP A 103 16.16 1.33 -6.41
C ASP A 103 16.98 1.33 -7.72
N LYS A 104 17.89 0.35 -7.87
CA LYS A 104 18.75 0.23 -9.05
C LYS A 104 17.99 0.01 -10.37
N LEU A 105 16.72 -0.41 -10.30
CA LEU A 105 15.82 -0.58 -11.44
C LEU A 105 14.86 0.61 -11.60
N ASN A 106 15.12 1.74 -10.91
CA ASN A 106 14.26 2.92 -10.88
C ASN A 106 12.84 2.68 -10.35
N ARG A 107 12.68 1.70 -9.44
CA ARG A 107 11.38 1.38 -8.82
C ARG A 107 11.25 2.00 -7.43
N THR A 108 10.02 2.26 -7.04
CA THR A 108 9.64 2.67 -5.68
C THR A 108 9.50 1.45 -4.75
N SER A 109 10.56 0.65 -4.61
CA SER A 109 10.55 -0.64 -3.90
C SER A 109 10.74 -0.53 -2.38
N ALA A 110 10.90 0.69 -1.86
CA ALA A 110 11.02 0.98 -0.44
C ALA A 110 9.81 1.79 0.06
N SER A 111 9.64 1.84 1.40
CA SER A 111 8.51 2.51 2.03
C SER A 111 8.64 4.04 1.97
N ASN A 112 7.58 4.71 1.53
CA ASN A 112 7.39 6.12 1.84
C ASN A 112 6.58 6.26 3.13
N THR A 113 6.99 7.16 4.02
CA THR A 113 6.32 7.39 5.30
C THR A 113 5.94 8.86 5.44
N ALA A 114 4.66 9.10 5.69
CA ALA A 114 4.09 10.43 5.85
C ALA A 114 3.63 10.68 7.29
N PHE A 115 3.92 11.87 7.81
CA PHE A 115 3.47 12.40 9.08
C PHE A 115 2.46 13.50 8.78
N LEU A 116 1.18 13.15 8.80
CA LEU A 116 0.09 13.95 8.26
C LEU A 116 -0.74 14.60 9.35
N GLU A 117 -1.32 15.75 9.02
CA GLU A 117 -2.29 16.46 9.83
C GLU A 117 -3.34 17.16 8.94
N ARG A 118 -4.34 17.83 9.52
CA ARG A 118 -5.50 18.41 8.81
C ARG A 118 -5.14 19.25 7.58
N ARG A 119 -4.05 20.05 7.65
CA ARG A 119 -3.64 20.91 6.53
C ARG A 119 -3.20 20.16 5.26
N ASN A 120 -2.94 18.85 5.36
CA ASN A 120 -2.60 18.02 4.22
C ASN A 120 -3.82 17.51 3.43
N VAL A 121 -5.05 17.77 3.90
CA VAL A 121 -6.26 17.42 3.14
C VAL A 121 -6.31 18.30 1.89
N ALA A 122 -6.17 17.67 0.73
CA ALA A 122 -6.07 18.37 -0.54
C ALA A 122 -7.43 18.84 -1.07
N ASN A 123 -7.38 19.86 -1.93
CA ASN A 123 -8.48 20.31 -2.75
C ASN A 123 -8.37 19.66 -4.13
N ASP A 124 -9.37 18.87 -4.53
CA ASP A 124 -9.37 18.14 -5.80
C ASP A 124 -9.31 19.06 -7.03
N SER A 125 -9.75 20.32 -6.93
CA SER A 125 -9.64 21.31 -8.02
C SER A 125 -8.19 21.69 -8.39
N LEU A 126 -7.21 21.35 -7.53
CA LEU A 126 -5.79 21.64 -7.73
C LEU A 126 -5.02 20.46 -8.35
N ARG A 127 -5.71 19.45 -8.86
CA ARG A 127 -5.06 18.34 -9.57
C ARG A 127 -4.40 18.84 -10.84
N VAL A 128 -3.16 18.38 -11.06
CA VAL A 128 -2.40 18.67 -12.28
C VAL A 128 -2.25 17.41 -13.13
N ARG A 129 -1.96 17.60 -14.42
CA ARG A 129 -1.66 16.48 -15.32
C ARG A 129 -0.40 15.77 -14.86
N GLN A 130 -0.48 14.45 -14.77
CA GLN A 130 0.68 13.59 -14.48
C GLN A 130 1.40 13.21 -15.77
N TYR A 131 2.73 13.29 -15.76
CA TYR A 131 3.59 12.98 -16.90
C TYR A 131 4.69 11.95 -16.59
N VAL A 132 4.94 11.68 -15.31
CA VAL A 132 5.93 10.66 -14.91
C VAL A 132 5.45 9.28 -15.34
N GLU A 133 6.33 8.48 -15.90
CA GLU A 133 6.08 7.10 -16.28
C GLU A 133 6.88 6.16 -15.37
N PRO A 134 6.23 5.55 -14.36
CA PRO A 134 6.89 4.59 -13.48
C PRO A 134 7.29 3.32 -14.24
N THR A 135 8.18 2.52 -13.68
CA THR A 135 8.55 1.22 -14.27
C THR A 135 7.33 0.34 -14.51
N GLY A 136 7.33 -0.41 -15.62
CA GLY A 136 6.19 -1.25 -16.02
C GLY A 136 5.00 -0.47 -16.59
N TRP A 137 5.15 0.83 -16.90
CA TRP A 137 4.11 1.65 -17.53
C TRP A 137 3.97 1.32 -19.03
N HIS A 138 2.72 1.11 -19.50
CA HIS A 138 2.42 0.86 -20.91
C HIS A 138 1.40 1.83 -21.51
N GLY A 139 0.99 2.85 -20.73
CA GLY A 139 -0.03 3.79 -21.19
C GLY A 139 -1.44 3.21 -21.23
N ASN A 140 -2.37 4.11 -21.53
CA ASN A 140 -3.78 3.77 -21.74
C ASN A 140 -4.19 4.08 -23.17
N HIS A 141 -5.21 3.39 -23.65
CA HIS A 141 -5.86 3.65 -24.94
C HIS A 141 -7.34 3.96 -24.70
N PRO A 142 -8.02 4.69 -25.59
CA PRO A 142 -9.45 4.96 -25.47
C PRO A 142 -10.24 3.66 -25.26
N GLY A 143 -11.09 3.62 -24.22
CA GLY A 143 -11.86 2.43 -23.86
C GLY A 143 -11.08 1.35 -23.11
N ARG A 144 -9.79 1.58 -22.82
CA ARG A 144 -8.92 0.65 -22.10
C ARG A 144 -8.03 1.40 -21.10
N GLU A 145 -8.65 2.08 -20.17
CA GLU A 145 -7.97 2.84 -19.11
C GLU A 145 -7.72 1.92 -17.89
N ILE A 146 -6.71 1.02 -18.02
CA ILE A 146 -6.40 0.01 -17.00
C ILE A 146 -5.17 0.34 -16.15
N TYR A 147 -4.37 1.34 -16.55
CA TYR A 147 -3.19 1.78 -15.81
C TYR A 147 -3.41 3.14 -15.16
N ASN A 148 -2.94 3.28 -13.94
CA ASN A 148 -2.86 4.56 -13.23
C ASN A 148 -1.41 4.80 -12.77
N ARG A 149 -1.02 6.06 -12.74
CA ARG A 149 0.14 6.52 -11.99
C ARG A 149 -0.26 6.61 -10.52
N GLY A 150 -0.17 5.46 -9.84
CA GLY A 150 -0.60 5.33 -8.45
C GLY A 150 0.34 6.08 -7.52
N HIS A 151 -0.22 6.92 -6.63
CA HIS A 151 0.55 7.56 -5.57
C HIS A 151 0.74 6.61 -4.40
N LEU A 152 1.94 6.57 -3.83
CA LEU A 152 2.21 5.93 -2.54
C LEU A 152 1.55 6.75 -1.44
N ILE A 153 1.96 8.00 -1.31
CA ILE A 153 1.29 8.97 -0.45
C ILE A 153 0.28 9.71 -1.32
N ALA A 154 -0.99 9.46 -1.06
CA ALA A 154 -2.09 9.89 -1.92
C ALA A 154 -2.13 11.41 -2.06
N TYR A 155 -2.42 11.90 -3.27
CA TYR A 155 -2.66 13.31 -3.53
C TYR A 155 -3.63 13.93 -2.52
N SER A 156 -4.71 13.22 -2.23
CA SER A 156 -5.80 13.71 -1.37
C SER A 156 -5.40 14.00 0.08
N VAL A 157 -4.18 13.61 0.50
CA VAL A 157 -3.64 13.80 1.85
C VAL A 157 -2.22 14.36 1.85
N SER A 158 -1.75 14.93 0.73
CA SER A 158 -0.40 15.49 0.59
C SER A 158 -0.36 16.98 0.25
N ALA A 159 -1.47 17.72 0.45
CA ALA A 159 -1.47 19.17 0.25
C ALA A 159 -0.35 19.83 1.07
N GLY A 160 0.37 20.75 0.45
CA GLY A 160 1.51 21.42 1.05
C GLY A 160 2.81 20.63 1.09
N ILE A 161 2.81 19.35 0.76
CA ILE A 161 4.04 18.56 0.70
C ILE A 161 4.74 18.79 -0.65
N ASP A 162 6.01 19.19 -0.63
CA ASP A 162 6.83 19.35 -1.81
C ASP A 162 7.58 18.05 -2.19
N GLN A 163 8.32 18.07 -3.32
CA GLN A 163 9.07 16.91 -3.79
C GLN A 163 10.22 16.47 -2.87
N SER A 164 10.66 17.35 -1.96
CA SER A 164 11.62 16.98 -0.92
C SER A 164 10.98 16.31 0.29
N GLY A 165 9.65 16.31 0.34
CA GLY A 165 8.84 15.79 1.45
C GLY A 165 8.60 16.81 2.56
N LYS A 166 9.05 18.07 2.41
CA LYS A 166 8.83 19.12 3.38
C LYS A 166 7.46 19.76 3.19
N TYR A 167 6.88 20.24 4.29
CA TYR A 167 5.69 21.05 4.20
C TYR A 167 6.03 22.46 3.73
N ASN A 168 5.43 22.86 2.62
CA ASN A 168 5.49 24.19 2.04
C ASN A 168 4.07 24.71 1.81
N PRO A 169 3.58 25.72 2.56
CA PRO A 169 2.22 26.22 2.43
C PRO A 169 1.91 26.85 1.08
N GLN A 170 2.92 27.23 0.31
CA GLN A 170 2.75 27.75 -1.05
C GLN A 170 2.48 26.63 -2.08
N ASN A 171 2.85 25.40 -1.78
CA ASN A 171 2.61 24.23 -2.63
C ASN A 171 1.22 23.62 -2.36
N LYS A 172 0.15 24.39 -2.64
CA LYS A 172 -1.24 23.97 -2.36
C LYS A 172 -1.65 22.70 -3.11
N SER A 173 -1.05 22.44 -4.27
CA SER A 173 -1.34 21.27 -5.10
C SER A 173 -0.68 19.97 -4.59
N GLY A 174 0.22 20.07 -3.61
CA GLY A 174 0.98 18.91 -3.12
C GLY A 174 1.97 18.36 -4.17
N ASP A 175 2.48 17.16 -3.90
CA ASP A 175 3.49 16.49 -4.73
C ASP A 175 2.83 15.47 -5.66
N GLN A 176 2.49 15.88 -6.90
CA GLN A 176 1.73 15.06 -7.84
C GLN A 176 2.58 14.35 -8.90
N ASN A 177 3.81 14.80 -9.15
CA ASN A 177 4.68 14.28 -10.21
C ASN A 177 6.07 13.87 -9.71
N ASN A 178 6.17 13.44 -8.46
CA ASN A 178 7.41 12.93 -7.89
C ASN A 178 7.62 11.45 -8.29
N PRO A 179 8.67 11.10 -9.04
CA PRO A 179 8.94 9.70 -9.38
C PRO A 179 9.10 8.81 -8.15
N LYS A 180 9.57 9.35 -7.01
CA LYS A 180 9.69 8.61 -5.74
C LYS A 180 8.34 8.30 -5.08
N ASN A 181 7.25 8.92 -5.53
CA ASN A 181 5.91 8.77 -4.98
C ASN A 181 4.94 8.05 -5.94
N LEU A 182 5.41 7.59 -7.10
CA LEU A 182 4.57 7.02 -8.14
C LEU A 182 5.01 5.60 -8.51
N PHE A 183 4.04 4.74 -8.77
CA PHE A 183 4.27 3.40 -9.33
C PHE A 183 3.16 3.04 -10.32
N THR A 184 3.44 2.10 -11.22
CA THR A 184 2.42 1.57 -12.13
C THR A 184 1.41 0.76 -11.35
N GLN A 185 0.20 1.26 -11.27
CA GLN A 185 -0.91 0.64 -10.57
C GLN A 185 -2.07 0.40 -11.53
N THR A 186 -2.85 -0.66 -11.29
CA THR A 186 -4.07 -0.86 -12.06
C THR A 186 -5.15 0.16 -11.66
N ALA A 187 -6.00 0.52 -12.59
CA ALA A 187 -7.10 1.47 -12.34
C ALA A 187 -8.03 0.95 -11.23
N TYR A 188 -8.33 -0.35 -11.23
CA TYR A 188 -9.17 -0.96 -10.19
C TYR A 188 -8.53 -0.89 -8.81
N ALA A 189 -7.28 -1.34 -8.68
CA ALA A 189 -6.57 -1.32 -7.39
C ALA A 189 -6.44 0.11 -6.85
N ASN A 190 -6.16 1.10 -7.72
CA ASN A 190 -6.03 2.51 -7.35
C ASN A 190 -7.38 3.12 -6.97
N GLN A 191 -8.34 3.12 -7.89
CA GLN A 191 -9.57 3.92 -7.78
C GLN A 191 -10.66 3.24 -6.96
N ARG A 192 -10.67 1.91 -6.85
CA ARG A 192 -11.73 1.17 -6.15
C ARG A 192 -11.28 0.64 -4.80
N VAL A 193 -10.03 0.22 -4.67
CA VAL A 193 -9.56 -0.45 -3.44
C VAL A 193 -8.74 0.48 -2.56
N GLN A 194 -7.68 1.10 -3.09
CA GLN A 194 -6.80 1.98 -2.31
C GLN A 194 -7.55 3.17 -1.73
N THR A 195 -8.47 3.76 -2.47
CA THR A 195 -9.31 4.88 -2.02
C THR A 195 -10.12 4.59 -0.77
N ILE A 196 -10.45 3.31 -0.48
CA ILE A 196 -11.12 2.92 0.77
C ILE A 196 -10.27 3.32 1.98
N PHE A 197 -8.98 3.01 1.93
CA PHE A 197 -8.03 3.25 3.02
C PHE A 197 -7.59 4.72 3.08
N GLU A 198 -7.37 5.34 1.92
CA GLU A 198 -7.10 6.78 1.83
C GLU A 198 -8.24 7.62 2.39
N THR A 199 -9.49 7.19 2.18
CA THR A 199 -10.67 7.86 2.74
C THR A 199 -10.67 7.79 4.26
N LYS A 200 -10.26 6.67 4.86
CA LYS A 200 -10.10 6.56 6.33
C LYS A 200 -9.06 7.54 6.86
N VAL A 201 -7.92 7.68 6.17
CA VAL A 201 -6.88 8.67 6.52
C VAL A 201 -7.44 10.08 6.41
N ARG A 202 -8.07 10.46 5.28
CA ARG A 202 -8.69 11.79 5.10
C ARG A 202 -9.71 12.11 6.19
N GLN A 203 -10.54 11.14 6.56
CA GLN A 203 -11.54 11.32 7.61
C GLN A 203 -10.88 11.56 8.98
N ALA A 204 -9.80 10.85 9.32
CA ALA A 204 -9.04 11.10 10.54
C ALA A 204 -8.43 12.51 10.54
N LEU A 205 -7.78 12.91 9.42
CA LEU A 205 -7.21 14.25 9.28
C LEU A 205 -8.26 15.37 9.41
N ARG A 206 -9.46 15.17 8.84
CA ARG A 206 -10.59 16.15 8.97
C ARG A 206 -11.09 16.29 10.40
N ARG A 207 -10.88 15.28 11.25
CA ARG A 207 -11.16 15.32 12.70
C ARG A 207 -9.97 15.82 13.52
N ASP A 208 -8.98 16.47 12.88
CA ASP A 208 -7.76 17.00 13.52
C ASP A 208 -6.83 15.93 14.11
N CYS A 209 -7.00 14.65 13.75
CA CYS A 209 -6.07 13.61 14.16
C CYS A 209 -4.73 13.77 13.41
N LYS A 210 -3.62 13.56 14.13
CA LYS A 210 -2.30 13.39 13.54
C LYS A 210 -2.12 11.93 13.15
N VAL A 211 -1.64 11.66 11.92
CA VAL A 211 -1.56 10.31 11.37
C VAL A 211 -0.14 10.02 10.88
N VAL A 212 0.40 8.87 11.28
CA VAL A 212 1.56 8.24 10.63
C VAL A 212 1.02 7.29 9.58
N TYR A 213 1.38 7.51 8.32
CA TYR A 213 0.92 6.71 7.17
C TYR A 213 2.11 6.21 6.37
N GLN A 214 2.13 4.93 6.04
CA GLN A 214 3.20 4.30 5.26
C GLN A 214 2.63 3.52 4.09
N ALA A 215 3.28 3.66 2.93
CA ALA A 215 2.95 2.95 1.71
C ALA A 215 4.20 2.31 1.12
N THR A 216 4.12 1.02 0.80
CA THR A 216 5.24 0.23 0.29
C THR A 216 4.79 -0.63 -0.88
N PRO A 217 5.13 -0.29 -2.13
CA PRO A 217 4.92 -1.18 -3.26
C PRO A 217 5.76 -2.45 -3.14
N ILE A 218 5.18 -3.57 -3.48
CA ILE A 218 5.81 -4.89 -3.32
C ILE A 218 6.16 -5.46 -4.68
N PHE A 219 7.46 -5.58 -4.94
CA PHE A 219 8.01 -6.18 -6.15
C PHE A 219 8.64 -7.54 -5.82
N ARG A 220 8.58 -8.48 -6.76
CA ARG A 220 9.26 -9.77 -6.66
C ARG A 220 10.50 -9.77 -7.57
N GLY A 221 11.68 -9.96 -6.99
CA GLY A 221 12.92 -9.96 -7.76
C GLY A 221 13.08 -8.71 -8.64
N ASN A 222 13.29 -8.90 -9.93
CA ASN A 222 13.52 -7.83 -10.91
C ASN A 222 12.26 -7.39 -11.65
N GLU A 223 11.07 -7.72 -11.18
CA GLU A 223 9.81 -7.29 -11.81
C GLU A 223 9.72 -5.76 -11.88
N LEU A 224 9.20 -5.24 -12.99
CA LEU A 224 9.08 -3.80 -13.23
C LEU A 224 7.73 -3.22 -12.76
N MET A 225 6.71 -4.08 -12.60
CA MET A 225 5.41 -3.71 -12.04
C MET A 225 5.25 -4.32 -10.65
N ALA A 226 4.80 -3.52 -9.69
CA ALA A 226 4.54 -4.02 -8.34
C ALA A 226 3.39 -5.03 -8.33
N ARG A 227 3.51 -6.12 -7.58
CA ARG A 227 2.44 -7.12 -7.37
C ARG A 227 1.31 -6.61 -6.50
N GLY A 228 1.57 -5.60 -5.73
CA GLY A 228 0.62 -4.94 -4.84
C GLY A 228 1.29 -3.84 -4.04
N ILE A 229 0.54 -3.28 -3.10
CA ILE A 229 1.03 -2.25 -2.18
C ILE A 229 0.61 -2.61 -0.75
N ASN A 230 1.54 -2.53 0.20
CA ASN A 230 1.22 -2.54 1.61
C ASN A 230 0.90 -1.11 2.05
N LEU A 231 -0.24 -0.92 2.70
CA LEU A 231 -0.65 0.34 3.30
C LEU A 231 -0.86 0.15 4.81
N GLN A 232 -0.24 1.02 5.60
CA GLN A 232 -0.43 1.07 7.04
C GLN A 232 -0.72 2.51 7.47
N ALA A 233 -1.60 2.67 8.46
CA ALA A 233 -1.79 3.95 9.12
C ALA A 233 -2.12 3.77 10.58
N VAL A 234 -1.68 4.71 11.40
CA VAL A 234 -2.05 4.85 12.81
C VAL A 234 -2.20 6.32 13.15
N ALA A 235 -3.30 6.67 13.84
CA ALA A 235 -3.47 8.00 14.41
C ALA A 235 -2.84 8.05 15.81
N THR A 236 -2.32 9.23 16.20
CA THR A 236 -1.68 9.44 17.49
C THR A 236 -2.63 9.28 18.68
N ASP A 237 -3.94 9.45 18.44
CA ASP A 237 -5.02 9.27 19.42
C ASP A 237 -5.64 7.86 19.41
N GLY A 238 -5.12 6.95 18.56
CA GLY A 238 -5.62 5.58 18.42
C GLY A 238 -6.94 5.45 17.63
N SER A 239 -7.53 6.53 17.14
CA SER A 239 -8.83 6.51 16.42
C SER A 239 -8.76 5.91 15.01
N LEU A 240 -7.56 5.76 14.45
CA LEU A 240 -7.29 5.09 13.18
C LEU A 240 -6.16 4.09 13.37
N ASN A 241 -6.37 2.85 12.92
CA ASN A 241 -5.34 1.83 12.87
C ASN A 241 -5.70 0.81 11.78
N PHE A 242 -4.84 0.64 10.77
CA PHE A 242 -4.97 -0.42 9.79
C PHE A 242 -3.62 -0.84 9.19
N ASN A 243 -3.57 -2.08 8.70
CA ASN A 243 -2.48 -2.64 7.91
C ASN A 243 -3.06 -3.61 6.89
N VAL A 244 -2.87 -3.31 5.61
CA VAL A 244 -3.43 -4.10 4.51
C VAL A 244 -2.42 -4.26 3.38
N TYR A 245 -2.56 -5.35 2.63
CA TYR A 245 -1.90 -5.53 1.34
C TYR A 245 -2.95 -5.56 0.24
N ILE A 246 -2.86 -4.64 -0.70
CA ILE A 246 -3.74 -4.52 -1.85
C ILE A 246 -3.04 -5.13 -3.05
N PHE A 247 -3.64 -6.13 -3.67
CA PHE A 247 -3.13 -6.71 -4.91
C PHE A 247 -3.27 -5.73 -6.07
N ASN A 248 -2.25 -5.66 -6.91
CA ASN A 248 -2.25 -4.80 -8.09
C ASN A 248 -2.89 -5.51 -9.28
N VAL A 249 -4.21 -5.64 -9.25
CA VAL A 249 -5.02 -6.44 -10.18
C VAL A 249 -6.15 -5.64 -10.81
N GLN A 250 -6.63 -6.10 -11.97
CA GLN A 250 -7.71 -5.49 -12.75
C GLN A 250 -8.69 -6.58 -13.20
N PRO A 251 -9.99 -6.47 -12.94
CA PRO A 251 -10.99 -7.38 -13.50
C PRO A 251 -10.88 -7.45 -15.02
N GLY A 252 -10.96 -8.65 -15.58
CA GLY A 252 -10.88 -8.87 -17.03
C GLY A 252 -9.47 -8.82 -17.63
N TYR A 253 -8.41 -8.65 -16.82
CA TYR A 253 -7.02 -8.56 -17.28
C TYR A 253 -6.05 -9.31 -16.37
N GLN A 254 -5.04 -9.92 -16.97
CA GLN A 254 -3.84 -10.42 -16.29
C GLN A 254 -2.63 -9.61 -16.71
N PHE A 255 -1.65 -9.49 -15.80
CA PHE A 255 -0.44 -8.70 -16.03
C PHE A 255 0.81 -9.59 -15.95
N SER A 256 1.75 -9.37 -16.85
CA SER A 256 3.12 -9.78 -16.65
C SER A 256 3.78 -8.78 -15.71
N TYR A 257 3.92 -9.09 -14.44
CA TYR A 257 4.60 -8.20 -13.49
C TYR A 257 6.08 -7.99 -13.85
N ALA A 258 6.69 -8.92 -14.59
CA ALA A 258 8.06 -8.74 -15.09
C ALA A 258 8.20 -7.50 -15.97
N THR A 259 7.18 -7.18 -16.78
CA THR A 259 7.21 -6.08 -17.75
C THR A 259 6.14 -5.02 -17.53
N GLY A 260 5.06 -5.33 -16.82
CA GLY A 260 3.85 -4.50 -16.67
C GLY A 260 2.83 -4.71 -17.81
N GLN A 261 3.13 -5.55 -18.81
CA GLN A 261 2.25 -5.76 -19.96
C GLN A 261 0.95 -6.45 -19.56
N ALA A 262 -0.19 -5.93 -20.03
CA ALA A 262 -1.51 -6.47 -19.79
C ALA A 262 -1.98 -7.38 -20.92
N GLN A 263 -2.66 -8.47 -20.55
CA GLN A 263 -3.38 -9.37 -21.45
C GLN A 263 -4.85 -9.42 -21.06
N THR A 264 -5.76 -9.30 -22.02
CA THR A 264 -7.20 -9.49 -21.79
C THR A 264 -7.49 -10.91 -21.32
N SER A 265 -8.27 -11.04 -20.25
CA SER A 265 -8.67 -12.31 -19.63
C SER A 265 -10.10 -12.16 -19.05
N PRO A 266 -11.15 -12.28 -19.89
CA PRO A 266 -12.54 -11.98 -19.48
C PRO A 266 -13.02 -12.76 -18.26
N GLY A 267 -12.50 -13.97 -18.03
CA GLY A 267 -12.80 -14.78 -16.85
C GLY A 267 -12.03 -14.39 -15.58
N TRP A 268 -11.14 -13.40 -15.63
CA TRP A 268 -10.37 -12.95 -14.47
C TRP A 268 -11.21 -12.06 -13.57
N GLN A 269 -11.62 -12.60 -12.43
CA GLN A 269 -12.51 -11.94 -11.48
C GLN A 269 -11.73 -11.41 -10.27
N VAL A 270 -12.18 -10.27 -9.73
CA VAL A 270 -11.70 -9.64 -8.49
C VAL A 270 -12.92 -9.28 -7.65
N LYS A 271 -12.94 -9.69 -6.38
CA LYS A 271 -14.00 -9.37 -5.40
C LYS A 271 -13.62 -8.19 -4.52
#